data_ad9272c3fd895b4f38f9c408b9d8b5ed
#
_entry.id   ad9272c3fd895b4f38f9c408b9d8b5ed
#
_cell.length_a   1.000
_cell.length_b   1.000
_cell.length_c   1.000
_cell.angle_alpha   90.00
_cell.angle_beta   90.00
_cell.angle_gamma   90.00
#
_symmetry.space_group_name_H-M   'P 1'
#
loop_
_entity.id
_entity.type
_entity.pdbx_description
1 polymer ?
#
loop_
_entity_poly.entity_id
_entity_poly.type
_entity_poly.pdbx_seq_one_letter_code
_entity_poly.pdbx_strand_id
1 'polypeptide(L)'
;DDPQAGIDNWVKALAQLDMKVPVLIENTAGGKNSMARRLESIKALWGAVGDTGVGFCLDTCHAHAGGIDMGALADTILGITGRIDLIHCNDSRDSFDSGADRHANLGAGSIGMDNIINCLKTAKAPIVLETPFEGVPADLDLLRNSL
;
A
#
# COMPACT_ATOMS: atom_id res chain seq x y z
N ASP A 1 -11.43 -15.59 15.68
CA ASP A 1 -10.42 -14.57 15.37
C ASP A 1 -11.04 -13.22 15.74
N ASP A 2 -10.39 -12.51 16.66
CA ASP A 2 -10.86 -11.23 17.17
C ASP A 2 -10.02 -10.10 16.53
N PRO A 3 -10.60 -9.26 15.65
CA PRO A 3 -9.89 -8.12 15.04
C PRO A 3 -9.35 -7.14 16.08
N GLN A 4 -10.02 -6.97 17.22
CA GLN A 4 -9.57 -6.08 18.27
C GLN A 4 -8.24 -6.55 18.88
N ALA A 5 -8.06 -7.86 19.06
CA ALA A 5 -6.78 -8.40 19.52
C ALA A 5 -5.62 -8.08 18.57
N GLY A 6 -5.89 -8.04 17.25
CA GLY A 6 -4.91 -7.61 16.25
C GLY A 6 -4.52 -6.13 16.42
N ILE A 7 -5.49 -5.26 16.59
CA ILE A 7 -5.27 -3.82 16.83
C ILE A 7 -4.49 -3.61 18.14
N ASP A 8 -4.88 -4.29 19.22
CA ASP A 8 -4.22 -4.19 20.53
C ASP A 8 -2.75 -4.62 20.45
N ASN A 9 -2.43 -5.63 19.63
CA ASN A 9 -1.05 -6.05 19.39
C ASN A 9 -0.25 -4.98 18.66
N TRP A 10 -0.82 -4.31 17.65
CA TRP A 10 -0.19 -3.17 16.98
C TRP A 10 0.10 -2.03 17.95
N VAL A 11 -0.89 -1.63 18.76
CA VAL A 11 -0.72 -0.57 19.76
C VAL A 11 0.40 -0.92 20.75
N LYS A 12 0.41 -2.16 21.27
CA LYS A 12 1.46 -2.62 22.19
C LYS A 12 2.84 -2.64 21.53
N ALA A 13 2.94 -3.11 20.28
CA ALA A 13 4.22 -3.16 19.57
C ALA A 13 4.78 -1.76 19.35
N LEU A 14 3.97 -0.83 18.85
CA LEU A 14 4.40 0.55 18.60
C LEU A 14 4.78 1.30 19.87
N ALA A 15 4.09 1.05 20.99
CA ALA A 15 4.44 1.65 22.29
C ALA A 15 5.80 1.20 22.84
N GLN A 16 6.36 0.10 22.33
CA GLN A 16 7.67 -0.42 22.71
C GLN A 16 8.80 -0.01 21.77
N LEU A 17 8.46 0.60 20.63
CA LEU A 17 9.46 1.01 19.64
C LEU A 17 10.08 2.37 20.01
N ASP A 18 11.40 2.41 20.05
CA ASP A 18 12.17 3.65 19.98
C ASP A 18 12.40 4.00 18.49
N MET A 19 11.43 4.73 17.92
CA MET A 19 11.41 5.06 16.49
C MET A 19 12.46 6.13 16.15
N LYS A 20 13.71 5.69 15.95
CA LYS A 20 14.83 6.57 15.52
C LYS A 20 14.80 6.87 14.01
N VAL A 21 14.04 6.11 13.27
CA VAL A 21 13.76 6.29 11.84
C VAL A 21 12.25 6.23 11.63
N PRO A 22 11.72 6.83 10.55
CA PRO A 22 10.30 6.71 10.24
C PRO A 22 9.89 5.22 10.12
N VAL A 23 8.82 4.84 10.81
CA VAL A 23 8.18 3.54 10.68
C VAL A 23 6.89 3.73 9.91
N LEU A 24 6.72 2.98 8.82
CA LEU A 24 5.54 3.06 7.97
C LEU A 24 4.74 1.77 8.09
N ILE A 25 3.44 1.89 8.21
CA ILE A 25 2.51 0.75 8.10
C ILE A 25 2.14 0.60 6.64
N GLU A 26 2.30 -0.61 6.12
CA GLU A 26 1.98 -0.92 4.74
C GLU A 26 0.66 -1.68 4.64
N ASN A 27 -0.16 -1.37 3.61
CA ASN A 27 -1.29 -2.20 3.26
C ASN A 27 -0.83 -3.55 2.71
N THR A 28 -1.65 -4.60 2.90
CA THR A 28 -1.28 -5.98 2.59
C THR A 28 -2.21 -6.60 1.55
N ALA A 29 -1.67 -7.49 0.70
CA ALA A 29 -2.40 -8.18 -0.36
C ALA A 29 -3.42 -9.18 0.18
N GLY A 30 -3.01 -10.02 1.11
CA GLY A 30 -3.75 -11.17 1.58
C GLY A 30 -3.66 -11.42 3.08
N GLY A 31 -4.09 -12.61 3.48
CA GLY A 31 -4.13 -13.02 4.88
C GLY A 31 -5.51 -12.84 5.51
N LYS A 32 -6.03 -13.94 6.11
CA LYS A 32 -7.35 -13.94 6.75
C LYS A 32 -7.46 -12.92 7.89
N ASN A 33 -6.37 -12.76 8.64
CA ASN A 33 -6.32 -11.92 9.83
C ASN A 33 -5.45 -10.67 9.62
N SER A 34 -5.24 -10.28 8.36
CA SER A 34 -4.46 -9.10 8.03
C SER A 34 -5.20 -7.82 8.43
N MET A 35 -4.54 -6.99 9.25
CA MET A 35 -5.12 -5.75 9.78
C MET A 35 -5.05 -4.58 8.78
N ALA A 36 -4.31 -4.72 7.69
CA ALA A 36 -4.12 -3.65 6.70
C ALA A 36 -4.49 -4.07 5.27
N ARG A 37 -5.39 -5.06 5.11
CA ARG A 37 -5.83 -5.55 3.80
C ARG A 37 -7.04 -4.80 3.24
N ARG A 38 -8.09 -4.65 4.04
CA ARG A 38 -9.37 -4.04 3.65
C ARG A 38 -9.48 -2.62 4.18
N LEU A 39 -10.21 -1.76 3.49
CA LEU A 39 -10.38 -0.35 3.91
C LEU A 39 -10.90 -0.22 5.34
N GLU A 40 -11.85 -1.07 5.73
CA GLU A 40 -12.42 -1.09 7.08
C GLU A 40 -11.36 -1.44 8.12
N SER A 41 -10.50 -2.43 7.81
CA SER A 41 -9.40 -2.85 8.69
C SER A 41 -8.32 -1.77 8.77
N ILE A 42 -7.95 -1.17 7.64
CA ILE A 42 -7.01 -0.03 7.60
C ILE A 42 -7.54 1.13 8.45
N LYS A 43 -8.81 1.47 8.29
CA LYS A 43 -9.47 2.55 9.05
C LYS A 43 -9.47 2.27 10.55
N ALA A 44 -9.81 1.04 10.95
CA ALA A 44 -9.82 0.65 12.36
C ALA A 44 -8.40 0.66 12.96
N LEU A 45 -7.43 0.10 12.24
CA LEU A 45 -6.02 0.12 12.66
C LEU A 45 -5.51 1.56 12.76
N TRP A 46 -5.72 2.39 11.73
CA TRP A 46 -5.26 3.77 11.71
C TRP A 46 -5.87 4.62 12.81
N GLY A 47 -7.16 4.41 13.11
CA GLY A 47 -7.83 5.08 14.23
C GLY A 47 -7.21 4.77 15.60
N ALA A 48 -6.52 3.63 15.73
CA ALA A 48 -5.85 3.24 16.97
C ALA A 48 -4.38 3.66 17.04
N VAL A 49 -3.69 3.78 15.89
CA VAL A 49 -2.23 3.97 15.86
C VAL A 49 -1.75 5.22 15.12
N GLY A 50 -2.62 5.90 14.36
CA GLY A 50 -2.23 7.02 13.51
C GLY A 50 -1.56 8.18 14.25
N ASP A 51 -1.92 8.40 15.51
CA ASP A 51 -1.34 9.46 16.36
C ASP A 51 -0.02 9.05 17.04
N THR A 52 0.49 7.85 16.81
CA THR A 52 1.75 7.37 17.42
C THR A 52 3.01 7.87 16.71
N GLY A 53 2.87 8.60 15.61
CA GLY A 53 3.98 9.07 14.78
C GLY A 53 4.37 8.12 13.64
N VAL A 54 3.64 7.03 13.44
CA VAL A 54 3.80 6.15 12.27
C VAL A 54 3.33 6.85 10.99
N GLY A 55 3.95 6.48 9.87
CA GLY A 55 3.48 6.86 8.54
C GLY A 55 2.76 5.72 7.83
N PHE A 56 2.35 5.96 6.58
CA PHE A 56 1.68 4.98 5.73
C PHE A 56 2.48 4.74 4.45
N CYS A 57 2.75 3.48 4.15
CA CYS A 57 3.27 3.01 2.88
C CYS A 57 2.12 2.42 2.07
N LEU A 58 1.92 2.92 0.85
CA LEU A 58 0.90 2.41 -0.05
C LEU A 58 1.55 1.53 -1.12
N ASP A 59 1.27 0.22 -1.07
CA ASP A 59 1.61 -0.70 -2.16
C ASP A 59 0.42 -0.86 -3.11
N THR A 60 0.66 -0.60 -4.41
CA THR A 60 -0.38 -0.65 -5.45
C THR A 60 -0.77 -2.09 -5.81
N CYS A 61 0.17 -3.04 -5.82
CA CYS A 61 -0.12 -4.46 -6.01
C CYS A 61 -0.94 -5.01 -4.85
N HIS A 62 -0.55 -4.71 -3.61
CA HIS A 62 -1.27 -5.14 -2.42
C HIS A 62 -2.69 -4.57 -2.36
N ALA A 63 -2.88 -3.30 -2.75
CA ALA A 63 -4.21 -2.69 -2.80
C ALA A 63 -5.13 -3.43 -3.79
N HIS A 64 -4.64 -3.69 -5.02
CA HIS A 64 -5.36 -4.44 -6.04
C HIS A 64 -5.68 -5.87 -5.58
N ALA A 65 -4.68 -6.60 -5.11
CA ALA A 65 -4.84 -7.96 -4.61
C ALA A 65 -5.68 -8.01 -3.32
N GLY A 66 -5.65 -6.94 -2.53
CA GLY A 66 -6.48 -6.76 -1.33
C GLY A 66 -7.92 -6.40 -1.61
N GLY A 67 -8.30 -6.09 -2.87
CA GLY A 67 -9.66 -5.76 -3.27
C GLY A 67 -10.06 -4.31 -2.99
N ILE A 68 -9.09 -3.39 -3.00
CA ILE A 68 -9.32 -1.94 -2.89
C ILE A 68 -9.45 -1.36 -4.31
N ASP A 69 -10.50 -0.55 -4.54
CA ASP A 69 -10.71 0.10 -5.83
C ASP A 69 -9.52 0.97 -6.23
N MET A 70 -8.96 0.69 -7.41
CA MET A 70 -7.76 1.37 -7.92
C MET A 70 -8.07 2.74 -8.50
N GLY A 71 -9.30 3.01 -8.94
CA GLY A 71 -9.67 4.26 -9.62
C GLY A 71 -9.55 5.51 -8.73
N ALA A 72 -9.74 5.37 -7.42
CA ALA A 72 -9.63 6.43 -6.43
C ALA A 72 -8.72 6.04 -5.26
N LEU A 73 -7.74 5.17 -5.50
CA LEU A 73 -6.92 4.54 -4.44
C LEU A 73 -6.27 5.58 -3.52
N ALA A 74 -5.50 6.51 -4.07
CA ALA A 74 -4.76 7.48 -3.26
C ALA A 74 -5.71 8.41 -2.48
N ASP A 75 -6.78 8.90 -3.10
CA ASP A 75 -7.78 9.74 -2.41
C ASP A 75 -8.45 8.98 -1.26
N THR A 76 -8.79 7.72 -1.49
CA THR A 76 -9.41 6.85 -0.47
C THR A 76 -8.49 6.64 0.73
N ILE A 77 -7.23 6.31 0.47
CA ILE A 77 -6.24 6.11 1.55
C ILE A 77 -5.95 7.42 2.27
N LEU A 78 -5.75 8.53 1.54
CA LEU A 78 -5.58 9.86 2.14
C LEU A 78 -6.77 10.25 3.01
N GLY A 79 -7.99 9.92 2.60
CA GLY A 79 -9.21 10.15 3.40
C GLY A 79 -9.25 9.37 4.71
N ILE A 80 -8.55 8.24 4.80
CA ILE A 80 -8.45 7.42 6.01
C ILE A 80 -7.26 7.84 6.88
N THR A 81 -6.08 7.98 6.26
CA THR A 81 -4.80 8.12 6.96
C THR A 81 -4.33 9.56 7.09
N GLY A 82 -4.87 10.47 6.27
CA GLY A 82 -4.42 11.85 6.17
C GLY A 82 -3.04 12.01 5.52
N ARG A 83 -2.35 10.91 5.19
CA ARG A 83 -1.00 10.90 4.64
C ARG A 83 -0.68 9.63 3.85
N ILE A 84 0.22 9.74 2.89
CA ILE A 84 0.95 8.64 2.25
C ILE A 84 2.41 9.07 2.22
N ASP A 85 3.29 8.34 2.88
CA ASP A 85 4.70 8.74 3.07
C ASP A 85 5.63 8.04 2.07
N LEU A 86 5.22 6.90 1.55
CA LEU A 86 5.95 6.10 0.57
C LEU A 86 4.95 5.36 -0.30
N ILE A 87 5.32 5.11 -1.55
CA ILE A 87 4.59 4.22 -2.45
C ILE A 87 5.52 3.09 -2.89
N HIS A 88 5.10 1.85 -2.66
CA HIS A 88 5.60 0.70 -3.39
C HIS A 88 4.79 0.60 -4.69
N CYS A 89 5.43 0.98 -5.80
CA CYS A 89 4.78 1.08 -7.10
C CYS A 89 5.01 -0.20 -7.88
N ASN A 90 4.06 -1.10 -7.82
CA ASN A 90 4.13 -2.43 -8.41
C ASN A 90 2.86 -2.69 -9.21
N ASP A 91 2.97 -3.37 -10.37
CA ASP A 91 1.81 -3.98 -11.01
C ASP A 91 1.56 -5.38 -10.41
N SER A 92 0.42 -5.99 -10.68
CA SER A 92 0.04 -7.29 -10.11
C SER A 92 -0.09 -8.36 -11.19
N ARG A 93 0.52 -9.53 -10.95
CA ARG A 93 0.32 -10.71 -11.82
C ARG A 93 -1.08 -11.29 -11.72
N ASP A 94 -1.77 -11.03 -10.61
CA ASP A 94 -3.02 -11.68 -10.25
C ASP A 94 -4.21 -10.75 -10.46
N SER A 95 -5.40 -11.33 -10.50
CA SER A 95 -6.64 -10.59 -10.65
C SER A 95 -6.97 -9.79 -9.38
N PHE A 96 -7.84 -8.82 -9.54
CA PHE A 96 -8.41 -8.04 -8.46
C PHE A 96 -8.99 -8.95 -7.36
N ASP A 97 -8.73 -8.59 -6.10
CA ASP A 97 -9.18 -9.31 -4.89
C ASP A 97 -8.67 -10.76 -4.77
N SER A 98 -7.57 -11.10 -5.42
CA SER A 98 -6.97 -12.44 -5.38
C SER A 98 -6.38 -12.81 -4.02
N GLY A 99 -5.94 -11.81 -3.25
CA GLY A 99 -5.18 -12.02 -2.02
C GLY A 99 -3.74 -12.48 -2.25
N ALA A 100 -3.26 -12.47 -3.50
CA ALA A 100 -1.94 -12.95 -3.88
C ALA A 100 -0.97 -11.77 -4.01
N ASP A 101 0.14 -11.86 -3.28
CA ASP A 101 1.24 -10.92 -3.34
C ASP A 101 2.27 -11.40 -4.37
N ARG A 102 2.08 -10.98 -5.64
CA ARG A 102 2.99 -11.30 -6.73
C ARG A 102 3.14 -10.11 -7.67
N HIS A 103 4.24 -9.40 -7.55
CA HIS A 103 4.54 -8.22 -8.34
C HIS A 103 4.81 -8.55 -9.81
N ALA A 104 4.35 -7.66 -10.68
CA ALA A 104 4.70 -7.59 -12.10
C ALA A 104 5.39 -6.27 -12.42
N ASN A 105 6.15 -6.22 -13.52
CA ASN A 105 6.65 -4.97 -14.06
C ASN A 105 5.47 -4.08 -14.51
N LEU A 106 5.67 -2.79 -14.51
CA LEU A 106 4.63 -1.80 -14.82
C LEU A 106 4.06 -1.99 -16.24
N GLY A 107 2.74 -2.12 -16.33
CA GLY A 107 2.04 -2.38 -17.57
C GLY A 107 2.05 -3.84 -18.04
N ALA A 108 2.71 -4.73 -17.30
CA ALA A 108 2.72 -6.17 -17.58
C ALA A 108 1.74 -6.98 -16.70
N GLY A 109 1.04 -6.31 -15.82
CA GLY A 109 0.09 -6.90 -14.89
C GLY A 109 -1.37 -6.53 -15.19
N SER A 110 -2.20 -6.63 -14.16
CA SER A 110 -3.67 -6.51 -14.25
C SER A 110 -4.26 -5.23 -13.67
N ILE A 111 -3.44 -4.32 -13.09
CA ILE A 111 -3.94 -3.09 -12.46
C ILE A 111 -4.38 -2.05 -13.50
N GLY A 112 -3.62 -1.93 -14.60
CA GLY A 112 -3.80 -0.88 -15.59
C GLY A 112 -3.00 0.38 -15.27
N MET A 113 -2.19 0.83 -16.24
CA MET A 113 -1.26 1.95 -16.04
C MET A 113 -1.94 3.26 -15.67
N ASP A 114 -3.12 3.55 -16.21
CA ASP A 114 -3.85 4.78 -15.88
C ASP A 114 -4.18 4.87 -14.40
N ASN A 115 -4.56 3.76 -13.77
CA ASN A 115 -4.82 3.68 -12.33
C ASN A 115 -3.55 3.92 -11.52
N ILE A 116 -2.44 3.27 -11.91
CA ILE A 116 -1.14 3.45 -11.25
C ILE A 116 -0.70 4.92 -11.33
N ILE A 117 -0.65 5.50 -12.53
CA ILE A 117 -0.22 6.88 -12.74
C ILE A 117 -1.12 7.88 -12.01
N ASN A 118 -2.44 7.67 -12.02
CA ASN A 118 -3.37 8.52 -11.26
C ASN A 118 -3.09 8.46 -9.75
N CYS A 119 -2.86 7.26 -9.22
CA CYS A 119 -2.48 7.08 -7.82
C CYS A 119 -1.19 7.86 -7.48
N LEU A 120 -0.14 7.72 -8.29
CA LEU A 120 1.14 8.40 -8.06
C LEU A 120 1.00 9.93 -8.11
N LYS A 121 0.28 10.46 -9.10
CA LYS A 121 0.02 11.91 -9.25
C LYS A 121 -0.78 12.50 -8.10
N THR A 122 -1.70 11.73 -7.54
CA THR A 122 -2.54 12.14 -6.41
C THR A 122 -1.76 12.08 -5.09
N ALA A 123 -1.06 11.00 -4.83
CA ALA A 123 -0.35 10.78 -3.56
C ALA A 123 0.89 11.66 -3.41
N LYS A 124 1.64 11.93 -4.47
CA LYS A 124 2.85 12.79 -4.50
C LYS A 124 3.90 12.40 -3.45
N ALA A 125 3.99 11.12 -3.13
CA ALA A 125 4.96 10.56 -2.20
C ALA A 125 6.18 9.98 -2.95
N PRO A 126 7.32 9.76 -2.28
CA PRO A 126 8.43 9.00 -2.83
C PRO A 126 7.99 7.63 -3.34
N ILE A 127 8.64 7.15 -4.40
CA ILE A 127 8.28 5.91 -5.09
C ILE A 127 9.44 4.93 -4.99
N VAL A 128 9.14 3.69 -4.64
CA VAL A 128 10.05 2.54 -4.69
C VAL A 128 9.42 1.49 -5.60
N LEU A 129 10.25 0.89 -6.46
CA LEU A 129 9.88 -0.26 -7.28
C LEU A 129 10.36 -1.54 -6.62
N GLU A 130 9.48 -2.53 -6.50
CA GLU A 130 9.79 -3.89 -6.06
C GLU A 130 9.42 -4.90 -7.16
N THR A 131 9.36 -4.41 -8.38
CA THR A 131 9.06 -5.18 -9.59
C THR A 131 10.20 -6.14 -9.94
N PRO A 132 9.96 -7.18 -10.76
CA PRO A 132 11.02 -8.07 -11.23
C PRO A 132 12.21 -7.31 -11.81
N PHE A 133 13.41 -7.66 -11.36
CA PHE A 133 14.65 -6.88 -11.57
C PHE A 133 14.96 -6.61 -13.05
N GLU A 134 14.70 -7.58 -13.93
CA GLU A 134 14.99 -7.48 -15.36
C GLU A 134 14.21 -6.35 -16.04
N GLY A 135 13.02 -5.99 -15.53
CA GLY A 135 12.17 -4.93 -16.06
C GLY A 135 12.36 -3.56 -15.42
N VAL A 136 13.10 -3.46 -14.30
CA VAL A 136 13.25 -2.20 -13.55
C VAL A 136 13.73 -1.02 -14.40
N PRO A 137 14.71 -1.16 -15.33
CA PRO A 137 15.11 -0.04 -16.19
C PRO A 137 13.96 0.52 -17.04
N ALA A 138 13.12 -0.36 -17.60
CA ALA A 138 11.96 0.04 -18.39
C ALA A 138 10.86 0.68 -17.51
N ASP A 139 10.63 0.13 -16.31
CA ASP A 139 9.69 0.71 -15.34
C ASP A 139 10.10 2.13 -14.94
N LEU A 140 11.39 2.37 -14.70
CA LEU A 140 11.91 3.70 -14.37
C LEU A 140 11.72 4.68 -15.52
N ASP A 141 11.99 4.27 -16.77
CA ASP A 141 11.81 5.11 -17.94
C ASP A 141 10.32 5.43 -18.16
N LEU A 142 9.44 4.45 -17.94
CA LEU A 142 7.99 4.65 -18.02
C LEU A 142 7.53 5.70 -17.00
N LEU A 143 7.96 5.59 -15.74
CA LEU A 143 7.59 6.56 -14.70
C LEU A 143 8.11 7.96 -15.00
N ARG A 144 9.38 8.12 -15.43
CA ARG A 144 9.96 9.42 -15.78
C ARG A 144 9.21 10.12 -16.92
N ASN A 145 8.66 9.35 -17.85
CA ASN A 145 7.90 9.89 -18.99
C ASN A 145 6.43 10.16 -18.65
N SER A 146 5.92 9.65 -17.52
CA SER A 146 4.51 9.73 -17.17
C SER A 146 4.21 10.72 -16.04
N LEU A 147 5.19 11.04 -15.21
CA LEU A 147 5.08 11.95 -14.07
C LEU A 147 5.66 13.32 -14.35
#